data_5e4eda2ed3fa6509a7098b3666dd3b0c
#
_entry.id   5e4eda2ed3fa6509a7098b3666dd3b0c
#
_cell.length_a   1.000
_cell.length_b   1.000
_cell.length_c   1.000
_cell.angle_alpha   90.00
_cell.angle_beta   90.00
_cell.angle_gamma   90.00
#
_symmetry.space_group_name_H-M   'P 1'
#
loop_
_entity.id
_entity.type
_entity.pdbx_description
1 polymer ?
#
loop_
_entity_poly.entity_id
_entity_poly.type
_entity_poly.pdbx_seq_one_letter_code
_entity_poly.pdbx_strand_id
1 'polypeptide(L)'
;MAAVVASHTVAAVASSVVSKSAFSGKKVRSVKVAAAPQKVAFSVSADADRPLWFPGSTPPAHLDGTYAADFGFDPLGLASDDVNWYVQAELVHCRWAMLGAAGVLIPDALRVAGLLDIPRWDIAGVADYGIDWRVLLAVEIAAFGWAEGNRWADIIKPGSVSEDPIFKGNKVKGTDVGYPGFDPLGMGFGSPAYVKDIRSKEIRNGRLAMLANLGFWAQAAYTDASPVENLLNHLENPGFNNFAHNAMSVFY
;
A
#
# COMPACT_ATOMS: atom_id res chain seq x y z
N MET A 1 -2.08 -11.31 -56.90
CA MET A 1 -2.33 -9.88 -56.73
C MET A 1 -1.79 -9.45 -55.38
N ALA A 2 -0.68 -8.72 -55.38
CA ALA A 2 0.01 -8.25 -54.20
C ALA A 2 -0.52 -6.88 -53.80
N ALA A 3 -0.91 -6.71 -52.52
CA ALA A 3 -1.26 -5.42 -51.97
C ALA A 3 -0.09 -4.91 -51.11
N VAL A 4 0.49 -3.80 -51.57
CA VAL A 4 1.56 -3.06 -50.91
C VAL A 4 0.94 -2.18 -49.83
N VAL A 5 1.38 -2.32 -48.59
CA VAL A 5 1.07 -1.39 -47.49
C VAL A 5 2.23 -0.41 -47.37
N ALA A 6 1.93 0.87 -47.62
CA ALA A 6 2.88 1.96 -47.50
C ALA A 6 2.95 2.44 -46.04
N SER A 7 4.18 2.47 -45.53
CA SER A 7 4.50 3.07 -44.20
C SER A 7 4.69 4.58 -44.35
N HIS A 8 3.88 5.38 -43.66
CA HIS A 8 4.07 6.82 -43.56
C HIS A 8 5.00 7.16 -42.38
N THR A 9 6.20 7.60 -42.68
CA THR A 9 7.11 8.25 -41.74
C THR A 9 6.74 9.74 -41.63
N VAL A 10 6.33 10.18 -40.47
CA VAL A 10 6.11 11.60 -40.19
C VAL A 10 7.43 12.18 -39.66
N ALA A 11 8.06 13.04 -40.44
CA ALA A 11 9.23 13.82 -40.05
C ALA A 11 8.75 15.06 -39.27
N ALA A 12 9.15 15.18 -37.99
CA ALA A 12 8.92 16.38 -37.19
C ALA A 12 9.95 17.46 -37.57
N VAL A 13 9.46 18.58 -38.09
CA VAL A 13 10.25 19.79 -38.36
C VAL A 13 10.35 20.59 -37.07
N ALA A 14 11.55 20.68 -36.50
CA ALA A 14 11.86 21.58 -35.40
C ALA A 14 12.20 22.99 -35.94
N SER A 15 11.34 23.97 -35.70
CA SER A 15 11.60 25.39 -35.97
C SER A 15 12.38 26.01 -34.81
N SER A 16 13.61 26.42 -35.08
CA SER A 16 14.45 27.18 -34.15
C SER A 16 14.10 28.66 -34.20
N VAL A 17 13.57 29.18 -33.08
CA VAL A 17 13.48 30.64 -32.85
C VAL A 17 14.79 31.10 -32.19
N VAL A 18 15.59 31.82 -32.94
CA VAL A 18 16.81 32.48 -32.43
C VAL A 18 16.41 33.90 -31.97
N SER A 19 16.37 34.14 -30.67
CA SER A 19 16.39 35.50 -30.13
C SER A 19 17.85 35.90 -29.79
N LYS A 20 18.36 36.91 -30.47
CA LYS A 20 19.65 37.54 -30.17
C LYS A 20 19.45 38.53 -29.02
N SER A 21 20.01 38.26 -27.85
CA SER A 21 20.36 39.27 -26.89
C SER A 21 21.88 39.28 -26.67
N ALA A 22 22.49 40.42 -26.95
CA ALA A 22 23.88 40.64 -26.72
C ALA A 22 24.15 40.90 -25.25
N PHE A 23 24.89 40.00 -24.59
CA PHE A 23 25.58 40.29 -23.34
C PHE A 23 26.96 39.63 -23.33
N SER A 24 27.96 40.46 -23.03
CA SER A 24 29.39 40.24 -23.09
C SER A 24 29.90 39.14 -22.14
N GLY A 25 30.66 38.22 -22.70
CA GLY A 25 31.86 37.67 -22.10
C GLY A 25 31.77 36.85 -20.81
N LYS A 26 31.35 35.56 -20.94
CA LYS A 26 31.98 34.43 -20.23
C LYS A 26 31.60 33.15 -20.96
N LYS A 27 32.59 32.36 -21.40
CA LYS A 27 32.35 31.03 -21.97
C LYS A 27 31.64 30.16 -20.95
N VAL A 28 30.35 29.97 -21.14
CA VAL A 28 29.59 28.98 -20.42
C VAL A 28 30.00 27.61 -20.93
N ARG A 29 30.63 26.81 -20.08
CA ARG A 29 30.91 25.41 -20.32
C ARG A 29 29.60 24.70 -20.61
N SER A 30 29.45 24.12 -21.80
CA SER A 30 28.28 23.31 -22.14
C SER A 30 28.18 22.17 -21.14
N VAL A 31 27.14 22.23 -20.30
CA VAL A 31 26.74 21.11 -19.49
C VAL A 31 26.15 20.09 -20.46
N LYS A 32 26.83 18.96 -20.64
CA LYS A 32 26.22 17.80 -21.29
C LYS A 32 25.02 17.41 -20.45
N VAL A 33 23.80 17.67 -20.98
CA VAL A 33 22.59 17.11 -20.44
C VAL A 33 22.77 15.59 -20.49
N ALA A 34 22.83 14.98 -19.33
CA ALA A 34 22.87 13.53 -19.22
C ALA A 34 21.67 12.96 -19.98
N ALA A 35 21.93 12.00 -20.83
CA ALA A 35 20.88 11.29 -21.56
C ALA A 35 19.83 10.79 -20.55
N ALA A 36 18.56 10.97 -20.89
CA ALA A 36 17.45 10.42 -20.13
C ALA A 36 17.73 8.95 -19.77
N PRO A 37 17.38 8.49 -18.57
CA PRO A 37 17.62 7.11 -18.20
C PRO A 37 16.94 6.21 -19.24
N GLN A 38 17.76 5.43 -19.94
CA GLN A 38 17.26 4.38 -20.81
C GLN A 38 16.38 3.49 -19.92
N LYS A 39 15.10 3.39 -20.26
CA LYS A 39 14.25 2.33 -19.74
C LYS A 39 14.93 1.03 -20.13
N VAL A 40 15.63 0.42 -19.17
CA VAL A 40 16.13 -0.94 -19.33
C VAL A 40 14.87 -1.78 -19.42
N ALA A 41 14.51 -2.19 -20.62
CA ALA A 41 13.47 -3.18 -20.83
C ALA A 41 14.03 -4.50 -20.27
N PHE A 42 13.79 -4.75 -19.00
CA PHE A 42 13.91 -6.09 -18.45
C PHE A 42 12.83 -6.92 -19.13
N SER A 43 13.21 -7.73 -20.10
CA SER A 43 12.40 -8.84 -20.55
C SER A 43 12.46 -9.90 -19.43
N VAL A 44 11.71 -9.70 -18.37
CA VAL A 44 11.45 -10.73 -17.40
C VAL A 44 10.48 -11.68 -18.09
N SER A 45 10.94 -12.88 -18.39
CA SER A 45 10.05 -13.97 -18.76
C SER A 45 9.04 -14.09 -17.63
N ALA A 46 7.77 -13.85 -17.94
CA ALA A 46 6.67 -14.08 -17.01
C ALA A 46 6.89 -15.47 -16.42
N ASP A 47 6.91 -15.55 -15.09
CA ASP A 47 7.08 -16.82 -14.37
C ASP A 47 5.82 -17.64 -14.68
N ALA A 48 5.91 -18.48 -15.72
CA ALA A 48 4.77 -19.19 -16.30
C ALA A 48 4.18 -20.22 -15.32
N ASP A 49 4.90 -20.50 -14.24
CA ASP A 49 4.56 -21.55 -13.25
C ASP A 49 4.12 -20.95 -11.90
N ARG A 50 3.84 -19.64 -11.85
CA ARG A 50 3.36 -18.99 -10.61
C ARG A 50 1.89 -19.30 -10.34
N PRO A 51 1.45 -19.37 -9.07
CA PRO A 51 0.04 -19.52 -8.75
C PRO A 51 -0.74 -18.26 -9.17
N LEU A 52 -1.75 -18.44 -10.00
CA LEU A 52 -2.67 -17.39 -10.41
C LEU A 52 -3.93 -17.41 -9.55
N TRP A 53 -4.63 -16.26 -9.45
CA TRP A 53 -5.86 -16.13 -8.70
C TRP A 53 -6.98 -17.07 -9.19
N PHE A 54 -6.98 -17.36 -10.50
CA PHE A 54 -7.90 -18.33 -11.10
C PHE A 54 -7.10 -19.30 -11.97
N PRO A 55 -7.23 -20.62 -11.77
CA PRO A 55 -6.53 -21.63 -12.56
C PRO A 55 -6.89 -21.50 -14.06
N GLY A 56 -5.87 -21.46 -14.90
CA GLY A 56 -6.04 -21.34 -16.35
C GLY A 56 -6.30 -19.91 -16.84
N SER A 57 -6.31 -18.90 -15.99
CA SER A 57 -6.38 -17.48 -16.43
C SER A 57 -5.04 -17.04 -17.02
N THR A 58 -5.12 -16.09 -17.96
CA THR A 58 -3.94 -15.39 -18.49
C THR A 58 -3.75 -14.10 -17.71
N PRO A 59 -2.60 -13.91 -17.03
CA PRO A 59 -2.37 -12.67 -16.30
C PRO A 59 -2.21 -11.49 -17.26
N PRO A 60 -2.63 -10.27 -16.87
CA PRO A 60 -2.37 -9.06 -17.63
C PRO A 60 -0.87 -8.86 -17.86
N ALA A 61 -0.50 -8.22 -18.98
CA ALA A 61 0.90 -8.03 -19.37
C ALA A 61 1.72 -7.18 -18.38
N HIS A 62 1.08 -6.31 -17.61
CA HIS A 62 1.73 -5.47 -16.60
C HIS A 62 1.98 -6.20 -15.26
N LEU A 63 1.37 -7.37 -15.05
CA LEU A 63 1.57 -8.23 -13.88
C LEU A 63 2.38 -9.46 -14.28
N ASP A 64 3.71 -9.32 -14.25
CA ASP A 64 4.67 -10.32 -14.74
C ASP A 64 5.24 -11.24 -13.65
N GLY A 65 4.80 -11.09 -12.38
CA GLY A 65 5.28 -11.87 -11.26
C GLY A 65 6.51 -11.29 -10.55
N THR A 66 7.01 -10.13 -10.95
CA THR A 66 8.14 -9.46 -10.28
C THR A 66 7.75 -8.96 -8.90
N TYR A 67 6.53 -8.50 -8.73
CA TYR A 67 6.03 -7.98 -7.45
C TYR A 67 5.69 -9.11 -6.46
N ALA A 68 5.81 -8.80 -5.18
CA ALA A 68 5.41 -9.73 -4.12
C ALA A 68 3.90 -9.96 -4.15
N ALA A 69 3.47 -11.19 -3.90
CA ALA A 69 2.05 -11.60 -3.91
C ALA A 69 1.28 -11.23 -5.19
N ASP A 70 1.98 -11.18 -6.33
CA ASP A 70 1.34 -10.99 -7.63
C ASP A 70 0.72 -12.32 -8.11
N PHE A 71 -0.61 -12.39 -8.06
CA PHE A 71 -1.42 -13.52 -8.55
C PHE A 71 -2.09 -13.21 -9.89
N GLY A 72 -1.72 -12.12 -10.58
CA GLY A 72 -2.29 -11.75 -11.87
C GLY A 72 -3.74 -11.25 -11.81
N PHE A 73 -4.18 -10.68 -10.69
CA PHE A 73 -5.54 -10.18 -10.51
C PHE A 73 -5.63 -8.68 -10.80
N ASP A 74 -6.05 -8.31 -11.98
CA ASP A 74 -6.46 -6.94 -12.36
C ASP A 74 -7.52 -7.01 -13.46
N PRO A 75 -8.78 -7.36 -13.10
CA PRO A 75 -9.84 -7.57 -14.08
C PRO A 75 -10.29 -6.28 -14.79
N LEU A 76 -10.06 -5.11 -14.17
CA LEU A 76 -10.43 -3.81 -14.74
C LEU A 76 -9.26 -3.09 -15.43
N GLY A 77 -8.05 -3.66 -15.36
CA GLY A 77 -6.86 -3.06 -15.96
C GLY A 77 -6.43 -1.73 -15.33
N LEU A 78 -6.78 -1.49 -14.05
CA LEU A 78 -6.53 -0.21 -13.38
C LEU A 78 -5.05 0.09 -13.20
N ALA A 79 -4.23 -0.95 -13.03
CA ALA A 79 -2.80 -0.79 -12.82
C ALA A 79 -1.98 -0.73 -14.12
N SER A 80 -2.62 -0.73 -15.30
CA SER A 80 -1.94 -0.76 -16.59
C SER A 80 -1.02 0.44 -16.85
N ASP A 81 -1.35 1.62 -16.33
CA ASP A 81 -0.62 2.86 -16.60
C ASP A 81 0.54 3.07 -15.62
N ASP A 82 0.34 2.80 -14.34
CA ASP A 82 1.36 2.98 -13.28
C ASP A 82 1.24 1.93 -12.17
N VAL A 83 1.79 0.76 -12.41
CA VAL A 83 1.80 -0.34 -11.43
C VAL A 83 2.49 0.08 -10.12
N ASN A 84 3.55 0.88 -10.19
CA ASN A 84 4.31 1.27 -9.00
C ASN A 84 3.47 2.09 -8.02
N TRP A 85 2.64 3.00 -8.54
CA TRP A 85 1.71 3.77 -7.71
C TRP A 85 0.70 2.87 -7.00
N TYR A 86 0.11 1.91 -7.73
CA TYR A 86 -0.86 0.99 -7.14
C TYR A 86 -0.22 0.04 -6.11
N VAL A 87 1.02 -0.40 -6.32
CA VAL A 87 1.78 -1.18 -5.33
C VAL A 87 2.03 -0.36 -4.07
N GLN A 88 2.42 0.92 -4.19
CA GLN A 88 2.57 1.82 -3.05
C GLN A 88 1.25 2.01 -2.29
N ALA A 89 0.17 2.28 -3.01
CA ALA A 89 -1.15 2.45 -2.43
C ALA A 89 -1.62 1.18 -1.70
N GLU A 90 -1.46 0.01 -2.32
CA GLU A 90 -1.82 -1.27 -1.71
C GLU A 90 -1.05 -1.50 -0.40
N LEU A 91 0.27 -1.30 -0.40
CA LEU A 91 1.11 -1.49 0.79
C LEU A 91 0.70 -0.57 1.95
N VAL A 92 0.40 0.70 1.65
CA VAL A 92 -0.05 1.64 2.68
C VAL A 92 -1.39 1.21 3.26
N HIS A 93 -2.36 0.87 2.42
CA HIS A 93 -3.65 0.34 2.87
C HIS A 93 -3.51 -0.96 3.66
N CYS A 94 -2.66 -1.88 3.22
CA CYS A 94 -2.34 -3.11 3.94
C CYS A 94 -1.81 -2.84 5.35
N ARG A 95 -0.84 -1.96 5.49
CA ARG A 95 -0.21 -1.63 6.79
C ARG A 95 -1.19 -0.96 7.73
N TRP A 96 -1.94 0.03 7.25
CA TRP A 96 -2.98 0.68 8.04
C TRP A 96 -4.10 -0.28 8.44
N ALA A 97 -4.52 -1.15 7.54
CA ALA A 97 -5.56 -2.14 7.83
C ALA A 97 -5.10 -3.17 8.88
N MET A 98 -3.85 -3.63 8.83
CA MET A 98 -3.30 -4.53 9.84
C MET A 98 -3.25 -3.87 11.22
N LEU A 99 -2.81 -2.61 11.29
CA LEU A 99 -2.84 -1.84 12.55
C LEU A 99 -4.25 -1.60 13.03
N GLY A 100 -5.18 -1.27 12.14
CA GLY A 100 -6.59 -1.07 12.46
C GLY A 100 -7.25 -2.34 12.97
N ALA A 101 -7.03 -3.48 12.31
CA ALA A 101 -7.58 -4.76 12.77
C ALA A 101 -7.05 -5.15 14.16
N ALA A 102 -5.77 -4.98 14.41
CA ALA A 102 -5.19 -5.21 15.75
C ALA A 102 -5.74 -4.23 16.79
N GLY A 103 -5.88 -2.95 16.43
CA GLY A 103 -6.42 -1.89 17.29
C GLY A 103 -7.90 -2.05 17.63
N VAL A 104 -8.67 -2.75 16.80
CA VAL A 104 -10.06 -3.13 17.10
C VAL A 104 -10.13 -4.40 17.93
N LEU A 105 -9.47 -5.48 17.47
CA LEU A 105 -9.64 -6.80 18.06
C LEU A 105 -8.98 -6.96 19.44
N ILE A 106 -7.77 -6.42 19.63
CA ILE A 106 -7.05 -6.62 20.89
C ILE A 106 -7.73 -5.90 22.05
N PRO A 107 -8.07 -4.60 21.97
CA PRO A 107 -8.80 -3.92 23.03
C PRO A 107 -10.17 -4.55 23.27
N ASP A 108 -10.89 -4.92 22.22
CA ASP A 108 -12.21 -5.51 22.32
C ASP A 108 -12.19 -6.88 23.05
N ALA A 109 -11.21 -7.71 22.71
CA ALA A 109 -11.01 -8.99 23.41
C ALA A 109 -10.70 -8.81 24.90
N LEU A 110 -9.86 -7.82 25.26
CA LEU A 110 -9.53 -7.50 26.64
C LEU A 110 -10.74 -6.93 27.40
N ARG A 111 -11.58 -6.11 26.73
CA ARG A 111 -12.84 -5.58 27.28
C ARG A 111 -13.84 -6.71 27.55
N VAL A 112 -14.07 -7.57 26.57
CA VAL A 112 -15.03 -8.69 26.70
C VAL A 112 -14.56 -9.72 27.74
N ALA A 113 -13.23 -9.92 27.87
CA ALA A 113 -12.67 -10.75 28.93
C ALA A 113 -12.72 -10.10 30.33
N GLY A 114 -13.17 -8.85 30.44
CA GLY A 114 -13.24 -8.13 31.73
C GLY A 114 -11.89 -7.71 32.30
N LEU A 115 -10.82 -7.73 31.48
CA LEU A 115 -9.45 -7.36 31.90
C LEU A 115 -9.22 -5.84 31.84
N LEU A 116 -9.93 -5.14 30.95
CA LEU A 116 -9.84 -3.70 30.80
C LEU A 116 -11.24 -3.08 30.71
N ASP A 117 -11.45 -2.00 31.46
CA ASP A 117 -12.65 -1.17 31.35
C ASP A 117 -12.38 -0.02 30.37
N ILE A 118 -12.61 -0.31 29.08
CA ILE A 118 -12.41 0.63 28.00
C ILE A 118 -13.67 0.70 27.13
N PRO A 119 -13.94 1.85 26.50
CA PRO A 119 -15.07 1.96 25.59
C PRO A 119 -14.88 1.06 24.36
N ARG A 120 -16.00 0.70 23.76
CA ARG A 120 -16.00 -0.03 22.49
C ARG A 120 -15.34 0.81 21.39
N TRP A 121 -14.69 0.19 20.43
CA TRP A 121 -13.85 0.83 19.42
C TRP A 121 -14.58 1.92 18.61
N ASP A 122 -15.85 1.76 18.30
CA ASP A 122 -16.68 2.68 17.51
C ASP A 122 -17.11 3.94 18.29
N ILE A 123 -17.19 3.87 19.61
CA ILE A 123 -17.49 4.99 20.50
C ILE A 123 -16.25 5.55 21.22
N ALA A 124 -15.10 4.92 21.05
CA ALA A 124 -13.86 5.31 21.72
C ALA A 124 -13.43 6.77 21.41
N GLY A 125 -13.77 7.27 20.23
CA GLY A 125 -13.43 8.65 19.83
C GLY A 125 -14.21 9.75 20.55
N VAL A 126 -15.35 9.42 21.20
CA VAL A 126 -16.17 10.37 21.96
C VAL A 126 -15.99 10.24 23.48
N ALA A 127 -15.19 9.25 23.93
CA ALA A 127 -14.93 9.04 25.33
C ALA A 127 -13.99 10.14 25.89
N ASP A 128 -14.23 10.54 27.14
CA ASP A 128 -13.40 11.54 27.82
C ASP A 128 -12.17 10.87 28.45
N TYR A 129 -11.00 11.17 27.90
CA TYR A 129 -9.71 10.68 28.41
C TYR A 129 -8.98 11.71 29.28
N GLY A 130 -9.63 12.83 29.64
CA GLY A 130 -9.04 13.90 30.43
C GLY A 130 -7.98 14.73 29.68
N ILE A 131 -7.86 14.55 28.36
CA ILE A 131 -6.95 15.30 27.48
C ILE A 131 -7.78 15.99 26.39
N ASP A 132 -7.51 17.27 26.15
CA ASP A 132 -8.20 18.00 25.09
C ASP A 132 -7.91 17.35 23.72
N TRP A 133 -8.94 17.00 23.00
CA TRP A 133 -8.85 16.37 21.67
C TRP A 133 -8.01 17.17 20.67
N ARG A 134 -7.94 18.52 20.83
CA ARG A 134 -7.12 19.40 19.98
C ARG A 134 -5.63 19.14 20.16
N VAL A 135 -5.21 18.82 21.38
CA VAL A 135 -3.81 18.46 21.68
C VAL A 135 -3.48 17.12 21.05
N LEU A 136 -4.38 16.13 21.19
CA LEU A 136 -4.21 14.82 20.55
C LEU A 136 -4.14 14.95 19.02
N LEU A 137 -5.04 15.73 18.43
CA LEU A 137 -5.04 15.99 16.99
C LEU A 137 -3.74 16.68 16.53
N ALA A 138 -3.24 17.65 17.28
CA ALA A 138 -1.99 18.34 16.93
C ALA A 138 -0.79 17.38 16.93
N VAL A 139 -0.71 16.50 17.92
CA VAL A 139 0.34 15.46 18.00
C VAL A 139 0.20 14.48 16.87
N GLU A 140 -1.01 14.04 16.58
CA GLU A 140 -1.31 13.14 15.47
C GLU A 140 -0.87 13.74 14.13
N ILE A 141 -1.32 14.96 13.80
CA ILE A 141 -0.96 15.64 12.55
C ILE A 141 0.57 15.81 12.45
N ALA A 142 1.25 16.15 13.53
CA ALA A 142 2.71 16.30 13.53
C ALA A 142 3.41 14.95 13.25
N ALA A 143 2.99 13.88 13.92
CA ALA A 143 3.57 12.54 13.74
C ALA A 143 3.28 11.97 12.34
N PHE A 144 2.03 12.07 11.87
CA PHE A 144 1.64 11.64 10.53
C PHE A 144 2.32 12.48 9.45
N GLY A 145 2.35 13.81 9.61
CA GLY A 145 2.99 14.69 8.65
C GLY A 145 4.47 14.38 8.46
N TRP A 146 5.16 14.04 9.56
CA TRP A 146 6.56 13.62 9.49
C TRP A 146 6.72 12.27 8.76
N ALA A 147 5.92 11.26 9.13
CA ALA A 147 6.00 9.93 8.55
C ALA A 147 5.62 9.93 7.06
N GLU A 148 4.51 10.59 6.70
CA GLU A 148 4.03 10.71 5.33
C GLU A 148 4.93 11.58 4.47
N GLY A 149 5.56 12.63 5.05
CA GLY A 149 6.57 13.43 4.38
C GLY A 149 7.79 12.61 3.98
N ASN A 150 8.28 11.73 4.86
CA ASN A 150 9.37 10.82 4.55
C ASN A 150 8.95 9.82 3.46
N ARG A 151 7.75 9.26 3.55
CA ARG A 151 7.23 8.36 2.51
C ARG A 151 7.12 9.06 1.16
N TRP A 152 6.62 10.29 1.12
CA TRP A 152 6.52 11.07 -0.10
C TRP A 152 7.89 11.40 -0.70
N ALA A 153 8.87 11.74 0.13
CA ALA A 153 10.25 11.96 -0.31
C ALA A 153 10.85 10.70 -0.95
N ASP A 154 10.56 9.52 -0.41
CA ASP A 154 11.00 8.25 -0.99
C ASP A 154 10.32 7.93 -2.32
N ILE A 155 9.02 8.25 -2.48
CA ILE A 155 8.29 8.09 -3.74
C ILE A 155 8.90 8.97 -4.84
N ILE A 156 9.21 10.25 -4.53
CA ILE A 156 9.81 11.17 -5.51
C ILE A 156 11.24 10.76 -5.85
N LYS A 157 12.03 10.36 -4.83
CA LYS A 157 13.42 9.98 -4.98
C LYS A 157 13.72 8.72 -4.16
N PRO A 158 13.56 7.53 -4.76
CA PRO A 158 13.80 6.26 -4.07
C PRO A 158 15.19 6.20 -3.42
N GLY A 159 15.21 5.77 -2.14
CA GLY A 159 16.43 5.69 -1.35
C GLY A 159 16.87 7.00 -0.69
N SER A 160 16.12 8.11 -0.83
CA SER A 160 16.47 9.39 -0.18
C SER A 160 16.30 9.39 1.33
N VAL A 161 15.46 8.51 1.87
CA VAL A 161 15.16 8.35 3.30
C VAL A 161 15.76 7.05 3.88
N SER A 162 16.71 6.44 3.19
CA SER A 162 17.33 5.17 3.60
C SER A 162 18.23 5.29 4.85
N GLU A 163 18.52 6.49 5.30
CA GLU A 163 19.27 6.74 6.53
C GLU A 163 18.28 7.15 7.62
N ASP A 164 18.02 6.24 8.56
CA ASP A 164 17.24 6.56 9.75
C ASP A 164 18.00 7.60 10.59
N PRO A 165 17.45 8.80 10.84
CA PRO A 165 18.10 9.81 11.65
C PRO A 165 18.28 9.40 13.11
N ILE A 166 17.48 8.44 13.59
CA ILE A 166 17.49 7.96 14.99
C ILE A 166 18.38 6.73 15.13
N PHE A 167 18.30 5.78 14.20
CA PHE A 167 19.04 4.50 14.24
C PHE A 167 20.10 4.44 13.13
N LYS A 168 21.14 5.23 13.24
CA LYS A 168 22.22 5.38 12.24
C LYS A 168 22.96 4.09 11.84
N GLY A 169 22.62 2.94 12.41
CA GLY A 169 23.20 1.64 12.08
C GLY A 169 22.45 0.84 11.01
N ASN A 170 21.20 1.17 10.72
CA ASN A 170 20.38 0.46 9.75
C ASN A 170 20.58 1.01 8.33
N LYS A 171 21.56 0.45 7.64
CA LYS A 171 21.78 0.73 6.21
C LYS A 171 20.83 -0.11 5.36
N VAL A 172 19.55 0.08 5.48
CA VAL A 172 18.58 -0.55 4.59
C VAL A 172 18.57 0.25 3.29
N LYS A 173 18.92 -0.39 2.19
CA LYS A 173 18.78 0.21 0.87
C LYS A 173 17.30 0.16 0.46
N GLY A 174 16.56 1.19 0.80
CA GLY A 174 15.17 1.38 0.37
C GLY A 174 15.10 1.77 -1.11
N THR A 175 15.48 0.85 -2.00
CA THR A 175 15.43 1.08 -3.45
C THR A 175 14.20 0.49 -4.11
N ASP A 176 13.46 -0.35 -3.38
CA ASP A 176 12.30 -1.05 -3.91
C ASP A 176 11.01 -0.27 -3.64
N VAL A 177 10.11 -0.29 -4.60
CA VAL A 177 8.81 0.39 -4.52
C VAL A 177 8.03 -0.06 -3.29
N GLY A 178 7.65 0.89 -2.43
CA GLY A 178 6.87 0.62 -1.21
C GLY A 178 7.67 0.16 0.00
N TYR A 179 8.99 0.02 -0.13
CA TYR A 179 9.88 -0.40 0.94
C TYR A 179 10.96 0.64 1.20
N PRO A 180 10.62 1.81 1.79
CA PRO A 180 11.60 2.73 2.31
C PRO A 180 12.40 2.03 3.40
N GLY A 181 13.67 2.31 3.52
CA GLY A 181 14.63 1.59 4.35
C GLY A 181 14.38 1.55 5.86
N PHE A 182 13.14 1.35 6.31
CA PHE A 182 12.76 1.21 7.71
C PHE A 182 12.62 -0.26 8.08
N ASP A 183 13.65 -0.82 8.70
CA ASP A 183 13.63 -2.21 9.22
C ASP A 183 14.42 -2.29 10.54
N PRO A 184 13.82 -1.83 11.67
CA PRO A 184 14.49 -1.78 12.95
C PRO A 184 14.84 -3.17 13.50
N LEU A 185 14.09 -4.21 13.13
CA LEU A 185 14.31 -5.58 13.59
C LEU A 185 15.20 -6.40 12.66
N GLY A 186 15.57 -5.86 11.48
CA GLY A 186 16.44 -6.54 10.53
C GLY A 186 15.82 -7.78 9.88
N MET A 187 14.49 -7.89 9.84
CA MET A 187 13.80 -9.08 9.31
C MET A 187 13.78 -9.11 7.76
N GLY A 188 13.99 -7.96 7.12
CA GLY A 188 14.06 -7.84 5.66
C GLY A 188 15.41 -8.22 5.06
N PHE A 189 16.38 -8.69 5.88
CA PHE A 189 17.69 -9.11 5.42
C PHE A 189 17.72 -10.60 5.15
N GLY A 190 18.13 -10.99 3.94
CA GLY A 190 18.25 -12.40 3.58
C GLY A 190 18.46 -12.60 2.09
N SER A 191 18.27 -13.85 1.64
CA SER A 191 18.29 -14.13 0.22
C SER A 191 17.12 -13.43 -0.50
N PRO A 192 17.24 -13.11 -1.80
CA PRO A 192 16.14 -12.48 -2.55
C PRO A 192 14.83 -13.27 -2.48
N ALA A 193 14.90 -14.60 -2.46
CA ALA A 193 13.75 -15.47 -2.32
C ALA A 193 13.06 -15.33 -0.95
N TYR A 194 13.85 -15.25 0.13
CA TYR A 194 13.36 -15.04 1.47
C TYR A 194 12.67 -13.66 1.62
N VAL A 195 13.29 -12.60 1.10
CA VAL A 195 12.71 -11.25 1.11
C VAL A 195 11.39 -11.22 0.34
N LYS A 196 11.33 -11.84 -0.85
CA LYS A 196 10.09 -11.95 -1.63
C LYS A 196 8.99 -12.70 -0.88
N ASP A 197 9.33 -13.77 -0.15
CA ASP A 197 8.39 -14.55 0.65
C ASP A 197 7.83 -13.73 1.82
N ILE A 198 8.68 -13.03 2.59
CA ILE A 198 8.23 -12.16 3.69
C ILE A 198 7.32 -11.03 3.18
N ARG A 199 7.70 -10.35 2.11
CA ARG A 199 6.87 -9.32 1.47
C ARG A 199 5.53 -9.89 0.98
N SER A 200 5.54 -11.09 0.43
CA SER A 200 4.30 -11.77 0.02
C SER A 200 3.40 -12.10 1.21
N LYS A 201 3.97 -12.47 2.35
CA LYS A 201 3.22 -12.67 3.61
C LYS A 201 2.64 -11.36 4.13
N GLU A 202 3.40 -10.26 4.09
CA GLU A 202 2.92 -8.92 4.45
C GLU A 202 1.68 -8.53 3.65
N ILE A 203 1.75 -8.62 2.32
CA ILE A 203 0.63 -8.24 1.45
C ILE A 203 -0.58 -9.16 1.65
N ARG A 204 -0.40 -10.47 1.78
CA ARG A 204 -1.52 -11.41 2.03
C ARG A 204 -2.23 -11.11 3.33
N ASN A 205 -1.49 -10.87 4.42
CA ASN A 205 -2.06 -10.48 5.70
C ASN A 205 -2.73 -9.12 5.62
N GLY A 206 -2.14 -8.18 4.88
CA GLY A 206 -2.73 -6.86 4.65
C GLY A 206 -4.05 -6.92 3.88
N ARG A 207 -4.13 -7.74 2.83
CA ARG A 207 -5.38 -7.97 2.08
C ARG A 207 -6.46 -8.57 2.99
N LEU A 208 -6.11 -9.55 3.80
CA LEU A 208 -7.02 -10.11 4.80
C LEU A 208 -7.49 -9.06 5.79
N ALA A 209 -6.59 -8.22 6.30
CA ALA A 209 -6.91 -7.18 7.26
C ALA A 209 -7.82 -6.08 6.67
N MET A 210 -7.64 -5.72 5.39
CA MET A 210 -8.56 -4.78 4.70
C MET A 210 -9.98 -5.32 4.66
N LEU A 211 -10.15 -6.61 4.30
CA LEU A 211 -11.46 -7.25 4.30
C LEU A 211 -12.03 -7.40 5.71
N ALA A 212 -11.20 -7.70 6.70
CA ALA A 212 -11.61 -7.80 8.11
C ALA A 212 -12.15 -6.46 8.63
N ASN A 213 -11.45 -5.35 8.38
CA ASN A 213 -11.93 -4.01 8.78
C ASN A 213 -13.27 -3.66 8.13
N LEU A 214 -13.43 -3.96 6.84
CA LEU A 214 -14.72 -3.78 6.17
C LEU A 214 -15.82 -4.60 6.85
N GLY A 215 -15.49 -5.84 7.22
CA GLY A 215 -16.39 -6.70 7.99
C GLY A 215 -16.76 -6.11 9.36
N PHE A 216 -15.79 -5.58 10.11
CA PHE A 216 -16.04 -4.97 11.43
C PHE A 216 -16.99 -3.77 11.33
N TRP A 217 -16.80 -2.90 10.33
CA TRP A 217 -17.69 -1.77 10.11
C TRP A 217 -19.10 -2.20 9.73
N ALA A 218 -19.22 -3.15 8.80
CA ALA A 218 -20.51 -3.65 8.38
C ALA A 218 -21.26 -4.36 9.53
N GLN A 219 -20.56 -5.18 10.32
CA GLN A 219 -21.13 -5.87 11.48
C GLN A 219 -21.57 -4.88 12.56
N ALA A 220 -20.73 -3.91 12.91
CA ALA A 220 -21.08 -2.89 13.90
C ALA A 220 -22.31 -2.07 13.46
N ALA A 221 -22.40 -1.70 12.20
CA ALA A 221 -23.56 -0.99 11.66
C ALA A 221 -24.84 -1.82 11.66
N TYR A 222 -24.71 -3.15 11.48
CA TYR A 222 -25.88 -4.05 11.42
C TYR A 222 -26.33 -4.54 12.79
N THR A 223 -25.40 -4.85 13.70
CA THR A 223 -25.70 -5.49 15.00
C THR A 223 -25.56 -4.56 16.19
N ASP A 224 -24.97 -3.38 16.02
CA ASP A 224 -24.54 -2.49 17.11
C ASP A 224 -23.73 -3.20 18.19
N ALA A 225 -22.93 -4.19 17.79
CA ALA A 225 -22.08 -4.99 18.66
C ALA A 225 -20.63 -5.01 18.14
N SER A 226 -19.71 -5.31 19.05
CA SER A 226 -18.31 -5.43 18.69
C SER A 226 -18.02 -6.75 17.93
N PRO A 227 -16.90 -6.84 17.22
CA PRO A 227 -16.53 -8.06 16.50
C PRO A 227 -16.41 -9.29 17.40
N VAL A 228 -15.86 -9.13 18.61
CA VAL A 228 -15.70 -10.25 19.55
C VAL A 228 -17.05 -10.65 20.16
N GLU A 229 -17.92 -9.70 20.47
CA GLU A 229 -19.29 -9.98 20.94
C GLU A 229 -20.09 -10.72 19.86
N ASN A 230 -20.01 -10.28 18.60
CA ASN A 230 -20.67 -10.96 17.48
C ASN A 230 -20.15 -12.40 17.31
N LEU A 231 -18.84 -12.61 17.48
CA LEU A 231 -18.26 -13.95 17.43
C LEU A 231 -18.81 -14.85 18.56
N LEU A 232 -18.85 -14.35 19.78
CA LEU A 232 -19.38 -15.12 20.92
C LEU A 232 -20.85 -15.45 20.75
N ASN A 233 -21.68 -14.49 20.33
CA ASN A 233 -23.09 -14.72 20.03
C ASN A 233 -23.29 -15.75 18.92
N HIS A 234 -22.44 -15.72 17.87
CA HIS A 234 -22.50 -16.73 16.84
C HIS A 234 -22.14 -18.12 17.37
N LEU A 235 -21.12 -18.21 18.22
CA LEU A 235 -20.70 -19.48 18.81
C LEU A 235 -21.74 -20.08 19.79
N GLU A 236 -22.50 -19.23 20.49
CA GLU A 236 -23.59 -19.68 21.35
C GLU A 236 -24.75 -20.28 20.57
N ASN A 237 -25.13 -19.66 19.46
CA ASN A 237 -26.24 -20.12 18.64
C ASN A 237 -26.02 -19.88 17.14
N PRO A 238 -25.22 -20.73 16.47
CA PRO A 238 -24.82 -20.53 15.06
C PRO A 238 -26.03 -20.54 14.09
N GLY A 239 -27.09 -21.23 14.44
CA GLY A 239 -28.30 -21.35 13.61
C GLY A 239 -29.13 -20.08 13.55
N PHE A 240 -29.12 -19.27 14.63
CA PHE A 240 -29.91 -18.07 14.74
C PHE A 240 -29.10 -16.78 14.64
N ASN A 241 -27.84 -16.80 15.09
CA ASN A 241 -26.95 -15.62 15.04
C ASN A 241 -25.99 -15.73 13.87
N ASN A 242 -26.44 -15.38 12.68
CA ASN A 242 -25.65 -15.41 11.45
C ASN A 242 -25.99 -14.20 10.55
N PHE A 243 -25.39 -14.13 9.39
CA PHE A 243 -25.62 -13.06 8.43
C PHE A 243 -27.10 -12.89 8.02
N ALA A 244 -27.85 -13.99 7.88
CA ALA A 244 -29.24 -13.95 7.41
C ALA A 244 -30.22 -13.70 8.54
N HIS A 245 -29.86 -14.05 9.76
CA HIS A 245 -30.72 -13.91 10.95
C HIS A 245 -29.84 -13.60 12.16
N ASN A 246 -30.09 -12.49 12.83
CA ASN A 246 -29.36 -12.11 14.04
C ASN A 246 -30.30 -11.41 15.01
N ALA A 247 -30.41 -11.94 16.25
CA ALA A 247 -31.21 -11.36 17.31
C ALA A 247 -30.77 -9.95 17.76
N MET A 248 -29.51 -9.57 17.44
CA MET A 248 -28.93 -8.25 17.73
C MET A 248 -29.08 -7.26 16.55
N SER A 249 -29.73 -7.64 15.47
CA SER A 249 -29.88 -6.79 14.30
C SER A 249 -30.70 -5.54 14.62
N VAL A 250 -30.17 -4.38 14.24
CA VAL A 250 -30.79 -3.05 14.43
C VAL A 250 -31.93 -2.80 13.43
N PHE A 251 -32.01 -3.59 12.38
CA PHE A 251 -32.95 -3.41 11.25
C PHE A 251 -34.16 -4.36 11.25
N TYR A 252 -34.50 -4.95 12.38
CA TYR A 252 -35.71 -5.74 12.53
C TYR A 252 -36.69 -5.11 13.53
#